data_354fb02e91035c52ba957e86d4f0cc2b
#
_entry.id   354fb02e91035c52ba957e86d4f0cc2b
#
_cell.length_a   1.000
_cell.length_b   1.000
_cell.length_c   1.000
_cell.angle_alpha   90.00
_cell.angle_beta   90.00
_cell.angle_gamma   90.00
#
_symmetry.space_group_name_H-M   'P 1'
#
loop_
_entity.id
_entity.type
_entity.pdbx_description
1 polymer ?
#
loop_
_entity_poly.entity_id
_entity_poly.type
_entity_poly.pdbx_seq_one_letter_code
_entity_poly.pdbx_strand_id
1 'polypeptide(L)'
;MDKYEFNIKVEQIKKMVSRGDYGTAMKIADTIDWHRVRNASLLSMIAQIYEKNEEYQEAKDILLLAFERAPVGKRLLYKLADLALKDGSTAEAEAYYREFCDLAQDDPRQYLLRYKILKAKKAPVDQLIRALEVYTASEVDEKWLYELADLYHKAGIEDKCVATCDRIMLLFGLGKYVDKA
;
A
#
# COMPACT_ATOMS: atom_id res chain seq x y z
N MET A 1 22.57 -15.19 17.83
CA MET A 1 23.00 -13.77 17.67
C MET A 1 22.83 -13.09 19.00
N ASP A 2 23.88 -12.45 19.50
CA ASP A 2 23.78 -11.68 20.74
C ASP A 2 23.11 -10.30 20.51
N LYS A 3 22.77 -9.61 21.60
CA LYS A 3 22.10 -8.30 21.53
C LYS A 3 22.97 -7.22 20.87
N TYR A 4 24.27 -7.30 21.04
CA TYR A 4 25.21 -6.33 20.46
C TYR A 4 25.31 -6.48 18.95
N GLU A 5 25.49 -7.70 18.47
CA GLU A 5 25.50 -8.02 17.03
C GLU A 5 24.18 -7.63 16.35
N PHE A 6 23.05 -7.92 17.00
CA PHE A 6 21.72 -7.53 16.51
C PHE A 6 21.63 -6.01 16.33
N ASN A 7 22.03 -5.23 17.33
CA ASN A 7 21.95 -3.77 17.24
C ASN A 7 22.82 -3.21 16.12
N ILE A 8 24.03 -3.74 15.93
CA ILE A 8 24.92 -3.34 14.83
C ILE A 8 24.26 -3.60 13.47
N LYS A 9 23.70 -4.78 13.27
CA LYS A 9 23.03 -5.13 12.02
C LYS A 9 21.82 -4.24 11.76
N VAL A 10 21.01 -3.95 12.78
CA VAL A 10 19.86 -3.04 12.66
C VAL A 10 20.31 -1.63 12.27
N GLU A 11 21.35 -1.09 12.87
CA GLU A 11 21.89 0.22 12.49
C GLU A 11 22.47 0.23 11.05
N GLN A 12 23.12 -0.85 10.63
CA GLN A 12 23.56 -1.00 9.24
C GLN A 12 22.36 -1.02 8.27
N ILE A 13 21.31 -1.77 8.58
CA ILE A 13 20.06 -1.78 7.78
C ILE A 13 19.49 -0.38 7.66
N LYS A 14 19.32 0.35 8.77
CA LYS A 14 18.81 1.74 8.75
C LYS A 14 19.64 2.65 7.87
N LYS A 15 20.98 2.51 7.93
CA LYS A 15 21.91 3.28 7.11
C LYS A 15 21.77 2.95 5.62
N MET A 16 21.55 1.68 5.26
CA MET A 16 21.29 1.29 3.86
C MET A 16 19.94 1.84 3.37
N VAL A 17 18.90 1.73 4.17
CA VAL A 17 17.57 2.29 3.87
C VAL A 17 17.63 3.79 3.64
N SER A 18 18.36 4.54 4.49
CA SER A 18 18.53 5.99 4.33
C SER A 18 19.24 6.41 3.04
N ARG A 19 20.01 5.49 2.45
CA ARG A 19 20.71 5.66 1.17
C ARG A 19 19.91 5.15 -0.02
N GLY A 20 18.74 4.55 0.22
CA GLY A 20 17.94 3.90 -0.81
C GLY A 20 18.46 2.54 -1.27
N ASP A 21 19.48 1.99 -0.61
CA ASP A 21 20.06 0.68 -0.92
C ASP A 21 19.29 -0.45 -0.22
N TYR A 22 18.08 -0.70 -0.72
CA TYR A 22 17.20 -1.74 -0.20
C TYR A 22 17.73 -3.16 -0.47
N GLY A 23 18.52 -3.36 -1.53
CA GLY A 23 19.10 -4.66 -1.85
C GLY A 23 20.13 -5.11 -0.80
N THR A 24 21.05 -4.23 -0.40
CA THR A 24 22.02 -4.52 0.66
C THR A 24 21.32 -4.63 2.02
N ALA A 25 20.31 -3.77 2.29
CA ALA A 25 19.51 -3.85 3.50
C ALA A 25 18.83 -5.22 3.65
N MET A 26 18.26 -5.77 2.58
CA MET A 26 17.63 -7.09 2.57
C MET A 26 18.63 -8.20 2.88
N LYS A 27 19.81 -8.20 2.26
CA LYS A 27 20.86 -9.19 2.53
C LYS A 27 21.29 -9.22 4.00
N ILE A 28 21.33 -8.06 4.66
CA ILE A 28 21.62 -8.00 6.09
C ILE A 28 20.40 -8.53 6.88
N ALA A 29 19.19 -8.16 6.48
CA ALA A 29 17.96 -8.61 7.12
C ALA A 29 17.81 -10.14 7.08
N ASP A 30 18.19 -10.80 5.99
CA ASP A 30 18.18 -12.26 5.82
C ASP A 30 19.05 -13.01 6.85
N THR A 31 20.00 -12.33 7.49
CA THR A 31 20.85 -12.91 8.53
C THR A 31 20.25 -12.84 9.94
N ILE A 32 19.04 -12.31 10.09
CA ILE A 32 18.38 -12.06 11.39
C ILE A 32 17.13 -12.90 11.51
N ASP A 33 16.95 -13.54 12.66
CA ASP A 33 15.70 -14.25 13.01
C ASP A 33 14.68 -13.24 13.58
N TRP A 34 13.78 -12.77 12.72
CA TRP A 34 12.76 -11.77 13.06
C TRP A 34 11.65 -12.28 13.97
N HIS A 35 11.45 -13.60 14.09
CA HIS A 35 10.45 -14.19 15.00
C HIS A 35 10.71 -13.84 16.47
N ARG A 36 11.95 -13.55 16.82
CA ARG A 36 12.36 -13.16 18.17
C ARG A 36 12.21 -11.67 18.45
N VAL A 37 11.96 -10.88 17.42
CA VAL A 37 11.87 -9.42 17.54
C VAL A 37 10.46 -9.03 17.92
N ARG A 38 10.33 -8.17 18.97
CA ARG A 38 9.06 -7.69 19.48
C ARG A 38 8.69 -6.27 19.03
N ASN A 39 9.62 -5.53 18.48
CA ASN A 39 9.41 -4.15 18.05
C ASN A 39 8.63 -4.11 16.73
N ALA A 40 7.33 -3.81 16.81
CA ALA A 40 6.44 -3.75 15.65
C ALA A 40 6.86 -2.69 14.61
N SER A 41 7.40 -1.55 15.06
CA SER A 41 7.90 -0.51 14.14
C SER A 41 9.11 -0.97 13.35
N LEU A 42 10.03 -1.70 14.00
CA LEU A 42 11.18 -2.29 13.33
C LEU A 42 10.73 -3.37 12.33
N LEU A 43 9.84 -4.27 12.72
CA LEU A 43 9.28 -5.29 11.83
C LEU A 43 8.59 -4.65 10.62
N SER A 44 7.84 -3.56 10.81
CA SER A 44 7.20 -2.83 9.68
C SER A 44 8.23 -2.23 8.72
N MET A 45 9.35 -1.73 9.22
CA MET A 45 10.46 -1.23 8.39
C MET A 45 11.10 -2.38 7.59
N ILE A 46 11.33 -3.53 8.22
CA ILE A 46 11.87 -4.70 7.54
C ILE A 46 10.92 -5.21 6.46
N ALA A 47 9.62 -5.29 6.74
CA ALA A 47 8.63 -5.66 5.73
C ALA A 47 8.67 -4.72 4.50
N GLN A 48 8.88 -3.42 4.72
CA GLN A 48 9.04 -2.46 3.64
C GLN A 48 10.31 -2.72 2.79
N ILE A 49 11.39 -3.20 3.40
CA ILE A 49 12.63 -3.57 2.68
C ILE A 49 12.34 -4.74 1.73
N TYR A 50 11.69 -5.79 2.20
CA TYR A 50 11.30 -6.92 1.37
C TYR A 50 10.32 -6.50 0.27
N GLU A 51 9.33 -5.66 0.57
CA GLU A 51 8.40 -5.11 -0.41
C GLU A 51 9.13 -4.34 -1.54
N LYS A 52 10.15 -3.54 -1.19
CA LYS A 52 10.97 -2.79 -2.18
C LYS A 52 11.82 -3.69 -3.08
N ASN A 53 12.12 -4.90 -2.63
CA ASN A 53 12.80 -5.93 -3.41
C ASN A 53 11.82 -6.90 -4.10
N GLU A 54 10.52 -6.60 -4.08
CA GLU A 54 9.46 -7.43 -4.67
C GLU A 54 9.31 -8.82 -4.02
N GLU A 55 9.87 -9.01 -2.83
CA GLU A 55 9.72 -10.22 -2.02
C GLU A 55 8.45 -10.09 -1.16
N TYR A 56 7.30 -10.21 -1.82
CA TYR A 56 6.00 -9.87 -1.21
C TYR A 56 5.54 -10.88 -0.15
N GLN A 57 5.88 -12.16 -0.31
CA GLN A 57 5.54 -13.18 0.67
C GLN A 57 6.29 -12.96 1.99
N GLU A 58 7.60 -12.73 1.91
CA GLU A 58 8.44 -12.42 3.06
C GLU A 58 8.00 -11.10 3.71
N ALA A 59 7.65 -10.11 2.92
CA ALA A 59 7.10 -8.86 3.44
C ALA A 59 5.79 -9.08 4.22
N LYS A 60 4.88 -9.93 3.73
CA LYS A 60 3.66 -10.31 4.43
C LYS A 60 3.96 -11.04 5.74
N ASP A 61 4.84 -12.03 5.71
CA ASP A 61 5.19 -12.84 6.89
C ASP A 61 5.77 -11.97 8.00
N ILE A 62 6.67 -11.06 7.68
CA ILE A 62 7.24 -10.09 8.63
C ILE A 62 6.16 -9.12 9.14
N LEU A 63 5.28 -8.66 8.27
CA LEU A 63 4.22 -7.73 8.66
C LEU A 63 3.17 -8.40 9.57
N LEU A 64 2.90 -9.69 9.37
CA LEU A 64 2.06 -10.49 10.28
C LEU A 64 2.67 -10.58 11.67
N LEU A 65 4.00 -10.78 11.79
CA LEU A 65 4.68 -10.71 13.09
C LEU A 65 4.49 -9.35 13.76
N ALA A 66 4.56 -8.25 12.99
CA ALA A 66 4.31 -6.91 13.50
C ALA A 66 2.86 -6.76 14.00
N PHE A 67 1.88 -7.31 13.27
CA PHE A 67 0.47 -7.29 13.65
C PHE A 67 0.20 -8.10 14.93
N GLU A 68 0.80 -9.29 15.07
CA GLU A 68 0.70 -10.10 16.28
C GLU A 68 1.28 -9.39 17.52
N ARG A 69 2.31 -8.55 17.34
CA ARG A 69 2.96 -7.80 18.44
C ARG A 69 2.21 -6.52 18.80
N ALA A 70 1.46 -5.95 17.86
CA ALA A 70 0.67 -4.73 18.04
C ALA A 70 -0.68 -4.88 17.30
N PRO A 71 -1.65 -5.61 17.88
CA PRO A 71 -2.89 -5.96 17.18
C PRO A 71 -3.85 -4.80 16.91
N VAL A 72 -3.51 -3.57 17.26
CA VAL A 72 -4.34 -2.36 17.11
C VAL A 72 -4.09 -1.66 15.78
N GLY A 73 -3.88 -2.40 14.69
CA GLY A 73 -3.36 -1.77 13.50
C GLY A 73 -4.23 -1.83 12.25
N LYS A 74 -5.29 -0.99 12.13
CA LYS A 74 -5.94 -0.76 10.83
C LYS A 74 -4.92 -0.44 9.72
N ARG A 75 -3.83 0.26 10.06
CA ARG A 75 -2.73 0.54 9.14
C ARG A 75 -1.99 -0.72 8.67
N LEU A 76 -1.78 -1.68 9.57
CA LEU A 76 -1.12 -2.95 9.23
C LEU A 76 -2.05 -3.84 8.39
N LEU A 77 -3.34 -3.91 8.71
CA LEU A 77 -4.34 -4.61 7.90
C LEU A 77 -4.42 -4.04 6.48
N TYR A 78 -4.41 -2.72 6.33
CA TYR A 78 -4.35 -2.09 5.02
C TYR A 78 -3.09 -2.51 4.23
N LYS A 79 -1.93 -2.49 4.87
CA LYS A 79 -0.68 -2.92 4.25
C LYS A 79 -0.67 -4.41 3.89
N LEU A 80 -1.20 -5.26 4.75
CA LEU A 80 -1.34 -6.70 4.47
C LEU A 80 -2.22 -6.95 3.25
N ALA A 81 -3.35 -6.25 3.14
CA ALA A 81 -4.21 -6.34 1.97
C ALA A 81 -3.48 -5.87 0.70
N ASP A 82 -2.76 -4.75 0.77
CA ASP A 82 -2.00 -4.20 -0.35
C ASP A 82 -0.88 -5.14 -0.82
N LEU A 83 -0.13 -5.74 0.11
CA LEU A 83 0.89 -6.74 -0.19
C LEU A 83 0.30 -8.03 -0.78
N ALA A 84 -0.83 -8.50 -0.26
CA ALA A 84 -1.52 -9.65 -0.81
C ALA A 84 -1.96 -9.41 -2.27
N LEU A 85 -2.41 -8.20 -2.60
CA LEU A 85 -2.72 -7.82 -3.99
C LEU A 85 -1.49 -7.80 -4.88
N LYS A 86 -0.35 -7.30 -4.40
CA LYS A 86 0.93 -7.30 -5.15
C LYS A 86 1.46 -8.70 -5.39
N ASP A 87 1.23 -9.61 -4.44
CA ASP A 87 1.57 -11.02 -4.55
C ASP A 87 0.57 -11.84 -5.41
N GLY A 88 -0.52 -11.24 -5.84
CA GLY A 88 -1.58 -11.90 -6.61
C GLY A 88 -2.57 -12.71 -5.77
N SER A 89 -2.47 -12.66 -4.45
CA SER A 89 -3.33 -13.40 -3.51
C SER A 89 -4.62 -12.65 -3.21
N THR A 90 -5.53 -12.58 -4.18
CA THR A 90 -6.77 -11.78 -4.09
C THR A 90 -7.69 -12.24 -2.95
N ALA A 91 -7.75 -13.56 -2.68
CA ALA A 91 -8.57 -14.09 -1.59
C ALA A 91 -8.07 -13.66 -0.21
N GLU A 92 -6.74 -13.63 0.00
CA GLU A 92 -6.15 -13.09 1.23
C GLU A 92 -6.43 -11.59 1.35
N ALA A 93 -6.27 -10.84 0.26
CA ALA A 93 -6.57 -9.40 0.24
C ALA A 93 -8.02 -9.12 0.65
N GLU A 94 -8.99 -9.93 0.19
CA GLU A 94 -10.39 -9.82 0.59
C GLU A 94 -10.61 -10.13 2.08
N ALA A 95 -9.89 -11.11 2.63
CA ALA A 95 -9.96 -11.41 4.06
C ALA A 95 -9.46 -10.22 4.91
N TYR A 96 -8.29 -9.68 4.60
CA TYR A 96 -7.76 -8.48 5.28
C TYR A 96 -8.64 -7.25 5.07
N TYR A 97 -9.26 -7.10 3.90
CA TYR A 97 -10.22 -6.03 3.63
C TYR A 97 -11.43 -6.10 4.56
N ARG A 98 -12.00 -7.29 4.76
CA ARG A 98 -13.14 -7.47 5.69
C ARG A 98 -12.76 -7.08 7.10
N GLU A 99 -11.63 -7.57 7.61
CA GLU A 99 -11.12 -7.23 8.93
C GLU A 99 -10.85 -5.71 9.05
N PHE A 100 -10.32 -5.09 8.00
CA PHE A 100 -10.11 -3.64 7.97
C PHE A 100 -11.44 -2.88 8.06
N CYS A 101 -12.47 -3.29 7.31
CA CYS A 101 -13.78 -2.66 7.35
C CYS A 101 -14.43 -2.80 8.72
N ASP A 102 -14.32 -3.96 9.36
CA ASP A 102 -14.87 -4.19 10.70
C ASP A 102 -14.19 -3.32 11.77
N LEU A 103 -12.88 -3.14 11.64
CA LEU A 103 -12.08 -2.35 12.59
C LEU A 103 -12.16 -0.84 12.34
N ALA A 104 -12.34 -0.41 11.11
CA ALA A 104 -12.20 0.97 10.66
C ALA A 104 -13.36 1.42 9.77
N GLN A 105 -14.59 1.32 10.29
CA GLN A 105 -15.85 1.58 9.56
C GLN A 105 -15.92 2.95 8.88
N ASP A 106 -15.31 3.97 9.50
CA ASP A 106 -15.32 5.35 8.98
C ASP A 106 -14.05 5.73 8.20
N ASP A 107 -13.14 4.78 7.96
CA ASP A 107 -11.87 5.06 7.28
C ASP A 107 -12.07 5.00 5.75
N PRO A 108 -11.86 6.10 5.02
CA PRO A 108 -12.09 6.15 3.56
C PRO A 108 -11.19 5.20 2.77
N ARG A 109 -10.08 4.74 3.34
CA ARG A 109 -9.19 3.77 2.69
C ARG A 109 -9.86 2.43 2.42
N GLN A 110 -10.99 2.10 3.08
CA GLN A 110 -11.79 0.93 2.74
C GLN A 110 -12.27 0.96 1.28
N TYR A 111 -12.65 2.14 0.79
CA TYR A 111 -13.11 2.33 -0.59
C TYR A 111 -11.97 2.17 -1.59
N LEU A 112 -10.78 2.64 -1.22
CA LEU A 112 -9.58 2.46 -2.04
C LEU A 112 -9.14 0.99 -2.10
N LEU A 113 -9.18 0.26 -0.99
CA LEU A 113 -8.92 -1.18 -0.99
C LEU A 113 -9.93 -1.94 -1.86
N ARG A 114 -11.21 -1.59 -1.76
CA ARG A 114 -12.26 -2.17 -2.61
C ARG A 114 -11.95 -1.97 -4.09
N TYR A 115 -11.58 -0.74 -4.48
CA TYR A 115 -11.16 -0.45 -5.84
C TYR A 115 -9.98 -1.33 -6.28
N LYS A 116 -8.93 -1.42 -5.48
CA LYS A 116 -7.74 -2.23 -5.78
C LYS A 116 -8.07 -3.71 -5.95
N ILE A 117 -8.94 -4.26 -5.10
CA ILE A 117 -9.42 -5.64 -5.19
C ILE A 117 -10.21 -5.87 -6.47
N LEU A 118 -11.16 -4.98 -6.80
CA LEU A 118 -11.94 -5.05 -8.04
C LEU A 118 -11.04 -4.99 -9.27
N LYS A 119 -10.02 -4.12 -9.26
CA LYS A 119 -9.04 -4.01 -10.33
C LYS A 119 -8.23 -5.30 -10.50
N ALA A 120 -7.77 -5.90 -9.39
CA ALA A 120 -7.06 -7.19 -9.42
C ALA A 120 -7.93 -8.34 -9.94
N LYS A 121 -9.22 -8.30 -9.67
CA LYS A 121 -10.22 -9.25 -10.21
C LYS A 121 -10.62 -8.96 -11.65
N LYS A 122 -10.09 -7.94 -12.27
CA LYS A 122 -10.45 -7.50 -13.64
C LYS A 122 -11.94 -7.20 -13.78
N ALA A 123 -12.53 -6.58 -12.77
CA ALA A 123 -13.93 -6.17 -12.79
C ALA A 123 -14.21 -5.18 -13.94
N PRO A 124 -15.47 -5.10 -14.42
CA PRO A 124 -15.88 -4.15 -15.45
C PRO A 124 -15.55 -2.70 -15.09
N VAL A 125 -15.24 -1.88 -16.10
CA VAL A 125 -14.80 -0.48 -15.90
C VAL A 125 -15.80 0.37 -15.14
N ASP A 126 -17.10 0.14 -15.30
CA ASP A 126 -18.16 0.84 -14.58
C ASP A 126 -18.13 0.57 -13.07
N GLN A 127 -17.80 -0.65 -12.66
CA GLN A 127 -17.61 -0.99 -11.24
C GLN A 127 -16.35 -0.33 -10.65
N LEU A 128 -15.26 -0.29 -11.43
CA LEU A 128 -14.03 0.40 -11.05
C LEU A 128 -14.25 1.89 -10.86
N ILE A 129 -14.97 2.53 -11.79
CA ILE A 129 -15.33 3.94 -11.71
C ILE A 129 -16.14 4.22 -10.44
N ARG A 130 -17.21 3.47 -10.17
CA ARG A 130 -18.04 3.66 -8.97
C ARG A 130 -17.25 3.54 -7.67
N ALA A 131 -16.37 2.54 -7.58
CA ALA A 131 -15.56 2.33 -6.39
C ALA A 131 -14.59 3.49 -6.15
N LEU A 132 -13.97 4.02 -7.21
CA LEU A 132 -13.00 5.10 -7.10
C LEU A 132 -13.69 6.47 -6.93
N GLU A 133 -14.87 6.68 -7.50
CA GLU A 133 -15.71 7.86 -7.25
C GLU A 133 -16.01 8.02 -5.76
N VAL A 134 -16.36 6.93 -5.07
CA VAL A 134 -16.65 6.98 -3.62
C VAL A 134 -15.42 7.41 -2.83
N TYR A 135 -14.24 6.90 -3.14
CA TYR A 135 -13.00 7.29 -2.47
C TYR A 135 -12.65 8.75 -2.75
N THR A 136 -12.65 9.18 -4.00
CA THR A 136 -12.27 10.54 -4.41
C THR A 136 -13.29 11.62 -4.04
N ALA A 137 -14.50 11.24 -3.64
CA ALA A 137 -15.48 12.15 -3.07
C ALA A 137 -15.11 12.58 -1.64
N SER A 138 -14.47 11.71 -0.87
CA SER A 138 -14.06 11.96 0.51
C SER A 138 -12.59 12.36 0.65
N GLU A 139 -11.72 11.90 -0.24
CA GLU A 139 -10.28 12.11 -0.19
C GLU A 139 -9.76 12.79 -1.45
N VAL A 140 -8.95 13.84 -1.26
CA VAL A 140 -8.31 14.59 -2.34
C VAL A 140 -6.89 14.06 -2.51
N ASP A 141 -6.73 13.12 -3.44
CA ASP A 141 -5.45 12.49 -3.74
C ASP A 141 -5.19 12.55 -5.25
N GLU A 142 -4.13 13.27 -5.65
CA GLU A 142 -3.77 13.53 -7.04
C GLU A 142 -3.67 12.26 -7.88
N LYS A 143 -3.01 11.24 -7.35
CA LYS A 143 -2.82 9.97 -8.04
C LYS A 143 -4.14 9.28 -8.37
N TRP A 144 -5.06 9.26 -7.42
CA TRP A 144 -6.33 8.54 -7.58
C TRP A 144 -7.36 9.33 -8.36
N LEU A 145 -7.30 10.67 -8.32
CA LEU A 145 -8.06 11.52 -9.23
C LEU A 145 -7.61 11.30 -10.69
N TYR A 146 -6.30 11.22 -10.92
CA TYR A 146 -5.78 10.91 -12.25
C TYR A 146 -6.19 9.51 -12.72
N GLU A 147 -6.11 8.50 -11.87
CA GLU A 147 -6.59 7.14 -12.16
C GLU A 147 -8.09 7.14 -12.54
N LEU A 148 -8.91 7.93 -11.84
CA LEU A 148 -10.32 8.09 -12.16
C LEU A 148 -10.54 8.76 -13.52
N ALA A 149 -9.78 9.80 -13.85
CA ALA A 149 -9.82 10.44 -15.16
C ALA A 149 -9.46 9.47 -16.28
N ASP A 150 -8.43 8.63 -16.09
CA ASP A 150 -8.04 7.59 -17.04
C ASP A 150 -9.15 6.53 -17.22
N LEU A 151 -9.84 6.15 -16.15
CA LEU A 151 -11.00 5.25 -16.24
C LEU A 151 -12.16 5.87 -17.03
N TYR A 152 -12.47 7.16 -16.80
CA TYR A 152 -13.49 7.86 -17.61
C TYR A 152 -13.11 7.91 -19.08
N HIS A 153 -11.85 8.20 -19.38
CA HIS A 153 -11.35 8.19 -20.75
C HIS A 153 -11.54 6.83 -21.42
N LYS A 154 -11.12 5.75 -20.75
CA LYS A 154 -11.29 4.36 -21.23
C LYS A 154 -12.74 3.95 -21.44
N ALA A 155 -13.64 4.52 -20.62
CA ALA A 155 -15.08 4.28 -20.72
C ALA A 155 -15.79 5.19 -21.77
N GLY A 156 -15.08 6.15 -22.37
CA GLY A 156 -15.65 7.12 -23.31
C GLY A 156 -16.54 8.18 -22.64
N ILE A 157 -16.34 8.44 -21.35
CA ILE A 157 -17.09 9.44 -20.58
C ILE A 157 -16.27 10.75 -20.56
N GLU A 158 -16.27 11.45 -21.68
CA GLU A 158 -15.39 12.60 -21.93
C GLU A 158 -15.67 13.77 -20.97
N ASP A 159 -16.91 14.13 -20.73
CA ASP A 159 -17.30 15.26 -19.85
C ASP A 159 -16.73 15.09 -18.42
N LYS A 160 -16.84 13.90 -17.87
CA LYS A 160 -16.30 13.60 -16.54
C LYS A 160 -14.77 13.49 -16.54
N CYS A 161 -14.18 13.01 -17.62
CA CYS A 161 -12.73 12.97 -17.79
C CYS A 161 -12.17 14.40 -17.75
N VAL A 162 -12.68 15.31 -18.58
CA VAL A 162 -12.25 16.71 -18.63
C VAL A 162 -12.46 17.40 -17.30
N ALA A 163 -13.62 17.26 -16.68
CA ALA A 163 -13.92 17.86 -15.38
C ALA A 163 -12.96 17.38 -14.27
N THR A 164 -12.57 16.10 -14.30
CA THR A 164 -11.62 15.55 -13.32
C THR A 164 -10.20 16.05 -13.59
N CYS A 165 -9.78 16.16 -14.84
CA CYS A 165 -8.48 16.78 -15.21
C CYS A 165 -8.41 18.24 -14.79
N ASP A 166 -9.46 19.04 -15.05
CA ASP A 166 -9.55 20.43 -14.60
C ASP A 166 -9.43 20.55 -13.08
N ARG A 167 -10.08 19.64 -12.36
CA ARG A 167 -9.98 19.58 -10.88
C ARG A 167 -8.54 19.29 -10.42
N ILE A 168 -7.84 18.36 -11.07
CA ILE A 168 -6.43 18.06 -10.76
C ILE A 168 -5.57 19.31 -10.98
N MET A 169 -5.70 19.97 -12.11
CA MET A 169 -4.93 21.18 -12.44
C MET A 169 -5.20 22.32 -11.44
N LEU A 170 -6.45 22.53 -11.06
CA LEU A 170 -6.84 23.56 -10.10
C LEU A 170 -6.35 23.31 -8.68
N LEU A 171 -6.37 22.04 -8.23
CA LEU A 171 -6.03 21.69 -6.85
C LEU A 171 -4.53 21.56 -6.61
N PHE A 172 -3.78 21.08 -7.59
CA PHE A 172 -2.37 20.76 -7.41
C PHE A 172 -1.41 21.71 -8.12
N GLY A 173 -1.86 22.38 -9.18
CA GLY A 173 -1.11 23.44 -9.89
C GLY A 173 0.11 22.95 -10.66
N LEU A 174 0.97 22.14 -10.05
CA LEU A 174 2.18 21.56 -10.64
C LEU A 174 2.36 20.10 -10.18
N GLY A 175 2.91 19.27 -11.05
CA GLY A 175 3.25 17.89 -10.67
C GLY A 175 3.04 16.87 -11.78
N LYS A 176 3.54 15.68 -11.53
CA LYS A 176 3.54 14.54 -12.49
C LYS A 176 2.16 14.24 -13.09
N TYR A 177 1.11 14.37 -12.30
CA TYR A 177 -0.25 14.05 -12.74
C TYR A 177 -0.94 15.26 -13.37
N VAL A 178 -0.58 16.47 -12.95
CA VAL A 178 -1.02 17.71 -13.61
C VAL A 178 -0.52 17.76 -15.06
N ASP A 179 0.75 17.39 -15.29
CA ASP A 179 1.34 17.37 -16.63
C ASP A 179 0.69 16.32 -17.57
N LYS A 180 -0.03 15.37 -17.00
CA LYS A 180 -0.73 14.29 -17.73
C LYS A 180 -2.24 14.52 -17.86
N ALA A 181 -2.78 15.40 -17.04
CA ALA A 181 -4.20 15.73 -17.04
C ALA A 181 -4.56 16.64 -18.22
#